data_c44558b67945d4a84dcb9a4adf8e4e32
#
_entry.id   c44558b67945d4a84dcb9a4adf8e4e32
#
_cell.length_a   1.000
_cell.length_b   1.000
_cell.length_c   1.000
_cell.angle_alpha   90.00
_cell.angle_beta   90.00
_cell.angle_gamma   90.00
#
_symmetry.space_group_name_H-M   'P 1'
#
loop_
_entity.id
_entity.type
_entity.pdbx_description
1 polymer ?
#
loop_
_entity_poly.entity_id
_entity_poly.type
_entity_poly.pdbx_seq_one_letter_code
_entity_poly.pdbx_strand_id
1 'polypeptide(L)'
;EFDQLGNLWVANAYSTNKNAPIHVRNGNGIWRSYGSSETSVKISQSPISLAFDNWSRPWFGAFKAEEANLGVYPDGGIFVLDYDDAAVQPSSFFWESILYNKTIWSIGFSNNRLYYLTTTGLNYFDINNGQNPIVGENLYSYFPNISFGGGSKVKIDKQGNVWTSSTTQGIHVLLENTTYWPTINGLRQNNSPLLSDEVYDIDFDEERKLAYIATSKGISVLKIPFGESYDSYDKIKIFPSPFKLNKHEFLIVDGLPFNSSMKILTLDGMVIRDVKSSGLPVDGDQLKWDGKNNSGEYVASGVYLLSIIGSSGENTFEKITVIRN
;
A
#
# COMPACT_ATOMS: atom_id res chain seq x y z
N GLU A 1 -2.54 -1.41 18.39
CA GLU A 1 -3.67 -1.18 17.48
C GLU A 1 -5.00 -1.43 18.19
N PHE A 2 -6.09 -0.89 17.65
CA PHE A 2 -7.43 -1.11 18.19
C PHE A 2 -8.21 -2.07 17.28
N ASP A 3 -8.95 -2.98 17.89
CA ASP A 3 -9.93 -3.79 17.17
C ASP A 3 -11.25 -3.01 16.95
N GLN A 4 -12.21 -3.61 16.23
CA GLN A 4 -13.51 -2.98 15.94
C GLN A 4 -14.39 -2.80 17.20
N LEU A 5 -14.12 -3.52 18.27
CA LEU A 5 -14.79 -3.36 19.56
C LEU A 5 -14.16 -2.28 20.43
N GLY A 6 -13.08 -1.66 19.96
CA GLY A 6 -12.34 -0.62 20.68
C GLY A 6 -11.38 -1.15 21.74
N ASN A 7 -11.03 -2.43 21.73
CA ASN A 7 -10.00 -2.98 22.60
C ASN A 7 -8.62 -2.64 22.04
N LEU A 8 -7.70 -2.22 22.93
CA LEU A 8 -6.30 -1.96 22.58
C LEU A 8 -5.49 -3.26 22.65
N TRP A 9 -4.93 -3.66 21.54
CA TRP A 9 -4.02 -4.79 21.42
C TRP A 9 -2.57 -4.32 21.34
N VAL A 10 -1.69 -5.02 22.06
CA VAL A 10 -0.25 -4.74 22.13
C VAL A 10 0.54 -6.02 21.93
N ALA A 11 1.38 -6.05 20.92
CA ALA A 11 2.41 -7.06 20.72
C ALA A 11 3.72 -6.56 21.36
N ASN A 12 4.30 -7.31 22.28
CA ASN A 12 5.49 -6.92 23.04
C ASN A 12 6.58 -8.01 22.99
N ALA A 13 7.37 -7.99 21.93
CA ALA A 13 8.48 -8.94 21.74
C ALA A 13 9.57 -8.84 22.80
N TYR A 14 9.63 -7.73 23.53
CA TYR A 14 10.64 -7.47 24.56
C TYR A 14 10.06 -7.51 25.98
N SER A 15 8.90 -8.12 26.15
CA SER A 15 8.30 -8.28 27.48
C SER A 15 9.25 -8.97 28.44
N THR A 16 9.35 -8.46 29.66
CA THR A 16 10.07 -9.13 30.75
C THR A 16 9.38 -10.44 31.13
N ASN A 17 8.06 -10.51 31.03
CA ASN A 17 7.31 -11.74 31.10
C ASN A 17 7.19 -12.37 29.69
N LYS A 18 8.20 -13.12 29.29
CA LYS A 18 8.28 -13.79 28.00
C LYS A 18 7.17 -14.80 27.73
N ASN A 19 6.44 -15.20 28.75
CA ASN A 19 5.33 -16.14 28.64
C ASN A 19 4.01 -15.48 28.26
N ALA A 20 3.96 -14.15 28.15
CA ALA A 20 2.76 -13.39 27.80
C ALA A 20 3.13 -12.17 26.93
N PRO A 21 3.51 -12.37 25.66
CA PRO A 21 3.97 -11.27 24.81
C PRO A 21 2.84 -10.49 24.14
N ILE A 22 1.61 -10.93 24.25
CA ILE A 22 0.41 -10.26 23.70
C ILE A 22 -0.46 -9.78 24.85
N HIS A 23 -0.88 -8.52 24.77
CA HIS A 23 -1.76 -7.91 25.76
C HIS A 23 -2.95 -7.28 25.07
N VAL A 24 -4.12 -7.38 25.69
CA VAL A 24 -5.33 -6.69 25.28
C VAL A 24 -5.94 -5.93 26.46
N ARG A 25 -6.32 -4.67 26.21
CA ARG A 25 -7.02 -3.82 27.18
C ARG A 25 -8.40 -3.48 26.64
N ASN A 26 -9.43 -3.80 27.39
CA ASN A 26 -10.81 -3.44 27.01
C ASN A 26 -11.15 -1.97 27.34
N GLY A 27 -12.30 -1.50 26.84
CA GLY A 27 -12.81 -0.15 27.10
C GLY A 27 -12.99 0.19 28.58
N ASN A 28 -13.16 -0.80 29.46
CA ASN A 28 -13.26 -0.64 30.91
C ASN A 28 -11.89 -0.61 31.61
N GLY A 29 -10.80 -0.68 30.86
CA GLY A 29 -9.45 -0.62 31.39
C GLY A 29 -8.88 -1.94 31.91
N ILE A 30 -9.57 -3.06 31.73
CA ILE A 30 -9.13 -4.40 32.16
C ILE A 30 -8.13 -4.94 31.15
N TRP A 31 -6.97 -5.37 31.66
CA TRP A 31 -5.91 -6.00 30.86
C TRP A 31 -6.01 -7.52 30.93
N ARG A 32 -5.75 -8.15 29.77
CA ARG A 32 -5.47 -9.58 29.64
C ARG A 32 -4.20 -9.79 28.89
N SER A 33 -3.55 -10.92 29.15
CA SER A 33 -2.29 -11.28 28.51
C SER A 33 -2.34 -12.69 27.98
N TYR A 34 -1.75 -12.90 26.84
CA TYR A 34 -1.70 -14.18 26.14
C TYR A 34 -0.28 -14.58 25.84
N GLY A 35 0.02 -15.84 26.06
CA GLY A 35 1.31 -16.43 25.82
C GLY A 35 1.22 -17.92 25.52
N SER A 36 2.30 -18.65 25.73
CA SER A 36 2.38 -20.06 25.41
C SER A 36 1.40 -20.94 26.20
N SER A 37 1.04 -20.54 27.42
CA SER A 37 0.07 -21.26 28.26
C SER A 37 -1.36 -21.16 27.73
N GLU A 38 -1.77 -19.97 27.29
CA GLU A 38 -3.10 -19.68 26.77
C GLU A 38 -3.26 -20.17 25.34
N THR A 39 -2.18 -20.25 24.58
CA THR A 39 -2.18 -20.60 23.15
C THR A 39 -1.79 -22.06 22.87
N SER A 40 -1.60 -22.88 23.90
CA SER A 40 -1.11 -24.25 23.76
C SER A 40 0.22 -24.34 22.97
N VAL A 41 1.15 -23.41 23.27
CA VAL A 41 2.48 -23.33 22.65
C VAL A 41 2.50 -22.91 21.18
N LYS A 42 1.40 -22.39 20.67
CA LYS A 42 1.31 -22.01 19.24
C LYS A 42 1.79 -20.60 18.93
N ILE A 43 2.06 -19.78 19.92
CA ILE A 43 2.52 -18.41 19.70
C ILE A 43 4.02 -18.25 19.99
N SER A 44 4.72 -17.57 19.09
CA SER A 44 6.10 -17.14 19.33
C SER A 44 6.15 -16.07 20.41
N GLN A 45 7.23 -16.05 21.18
CA GLN A 45 7.49 -15.02 22.18
C GLN A 45 7.98 -13.69 21.58
N SER A 46 8.08 -13.61 20.27
CA SER A 46 8.63 -12.45 19.54
C SER A 46 7.65 -11.82 18.54
N PRO A 47 6.37 -11.56 18.91
CA PRO A 47 5.45 -10.87 18.01
C PRO A 47 5.89 -9.41 17.87
N ILE A 48 6.13 -8.97 16.64
CA ILE A 48 6.60 -7.61 16.31
C ILE A 48 5.68 -6.85 15.40
N SER A 49 4.67 -7.53 14.86
CA SER A 49 3.66 -6.93 13.99
C SER A 49 2.28 -7.45 14.33
N LEU A 50 1.29 -6.59 14.21
CA LEU A 50 -0.11 -6.87 14.48
C LEU A 50 -0.96 -6.22 13.40
N ALA A 51 -1.97 -6.92 12.91
CA ALA A 51 -2.98 -6.38 12.02
C ALA A 51 -4.31 -7.14 12.23
N PHE A 52 -5.42 -6.53 11.82
CA PHE A 52 -6.74 -7.15 11.89
C PHE A 52 -7.26 -7.45 10.50
N ASP A 53 -7.90 -8.60 10.35
CA ASP A 53 -8.63 -8.93 9.13
C ASP A 53 -10.05 -8.33 9.12
N ASN A 54 -10.79 -8.54 8.04
CA ASN A 54 -12.16 -8.03 7.88
C ASN A 54 -13.17 -8.65 8.85
N TRP A 55 -12.80 -9.72 9.54
CA TRP A 55 -13.60 -10.36 10.59
C TRP A 55 -13.12 -9.99 11.99
N SER A 56 -12.26 -8.97 12.10
CA SER A 56 -11.67 -8.47 13.36
C SER A 56 -10.79 -9.46 14.10
N ARG A 57 -10.34 -10.54 13.45
CA ARG A 57 -9.37 -11.45 14.05
C ARG A 57 -7.99 -10.78 14.08
N PRO A 58 -7.31 -10.74 15.24
CA PRO A 58 -5.95 -10.25 15.31
C PRO A 58 -4.98 -11.29 14.74
N TRP A 59 -4.09 -10.81 13.90
CA TRP A 59 -2.99 -11.56 13.30
C TRP A 59 -1.68 -10.96 13.77
N PHE A 60 -0.73 -11.83 14.09
CA PHE A 60 0.57 -11.44 14.61
C PHE A 60 1.68 -12.00 13.73
N GLY A 61 2.60 -11.14 13.32
CA GLY A 61 3.86 -11.54 12.71
C GLY A 61 4.98 -11.56 13.74
N ALA A 62 5.78 -12.61 13.77
CA ALA A 62 6.85 -12.79 14.72
C ALA A 62 8.19 -13.04 14.03
N PHE A 63 9.28 -12.55 14.61
CA PHE A 63 10.61 -12.89 14.13
C PHE A 63 11.12 -14.19 14.76
N LYS A 64 11.98 -14.88 14.03
CA LYS A 64 12.72 -16.03 14.54
C LYS A 64 13.93 -15.56 15.31
N ALA A 65 14.05 -15.92 16.59
CA ALA A 65 15.23 -15.64 17.38
C ALA A 65 16.33 -16.65 17.04
N GLU A 66 17.54 -16.20 16.79
CA GLU A 66 18.67 -17.09 16.45
C GLU A 66 19.22 -17.83 17.67
N GLU A 67 18.98 -17.34 18.90
CA GLU A 67 19.50 -17.92 20.11
C GLU A 67 18.47 -18.74 20.88
N ALA A 68 18.64 -20.06 20.83
CA ALA A 68 17.88 -21.02 21.62
C ALA A 68 18.12 -20.92 23.15
N ASN A 69 19.03 -20.06 23.60
CA ASN A 69 19.47 -19.98 24.99
C ASN A 69 18.54 -19.22 25.95
N LEU A 70 17.44 -18.65 25.45
CA LEU A 70 16.56 -17.85 26.29
C LEU A 70 15.30 -18.60 26.77
N GLY A 71 15.16 -19.88 26.55
CA GLY A 71 13.95 -20.65 26.90
C GLY A 71 12.71 -20.15 26.16
N VAL A 72 12.93 -19.46 25.04
CA VAL A 72 11.96 -18.78 24.19
C VAL A 72 11.65 -19.70 23.02
N TYR A 73 10.41 -19.82 22.62
CA TYR A 73 10.06 -20.41 21.33
C TYR A 73 10.65 -19.52 20.23
N PRO A 74 11.75 -19.93 19.57
CA PRO A 74 12.48 -19.06 18.65
C PRO A 74 11.86 -19.03 17.25
N ASP A 75 10.69 -19.61 17.06
CA ASP A 75 10.32 -20.15 15.76
C ASP A 75 9.68 -19.14 14.80
N GLY A 76 9.42 -17.91 15.22
CA GLY A 76 8.81 -16.90 14.33
C GLY A 76 7.43 -17.33 13.80
N GLY A 77 7.05 -16.84 12.63
CA GLY A 77 5.80 -17.22 11.94
C GLY A 77 4.69 -16.18 12.01
N ILE A 78 3.53 -16.59 11.55
CA ILE A 78 2.28 -15.81 11.62
C ILE A 78 1.30 -16.57 12.51
N PHE A 79 0.62 -15.85 13.37
CA PHE A 79 -0.37 -16.40 14.30
C PHE A 79 -1.66 -15.62 14.16
N VAL A 80 -2.78 -16.33 14.20
CA VAL A 80 -4.13 -15.76 14.22
C VAL A 80 -4.89 -16.24 15.43
N LEU A 81 -5.65 -15.35 16.03
CA LEU A 81 -6.61 -15.68 17.08
C LEU A 81 -8.01 -15.48 16.54
N ASP A 82 -8.82 -16.54 16.62
CA ASP A 82 -10.26 -16.47 16.43
C ASP A 82 -10.95 -16.41 17.79
N TYR A 83 -11.78 -15.38 18.02
CA TYR A 83 -12.43 -15.13 19.31
C TYR A 83 -13.75 -14.34 19.15
N ASP A 84 -14.68 -14.57 20.07
CA ASP A 84 -15.91 -13.78 20.14
C ASP A 84 -15.69 -12.43 20.83
N ASP A 85 -15.02 -12.44 21.99
CA ASP A 85 -14.56 -11.24 22.71
C ASP A 85 -13.35 -11.58 23.59
N ALA A 86 -12.16 -11.32 23.08
CA ALA A 86 -10.90 -11.59 23.77
C ALA A 86 -10.72 -10.79 25.07
N ALA A 87 -11.41 -9.68 25.23
CA ALA A 87 -11.29 -8.85 26.43
C ALA A 87 -12.12 -9.39 27.60
N VAL A 88 -13.12 -10.24 27.32
CA VAL A 88 -14.03 -10.76 28.34
C VAL A 88 -13.76 -12.21 28.74
N GLN A 89 -12.96 -12.92 28.08
CA GLN A 89 -12.70 -14.36 28.19
C GLN A 89 -13.52 -15.16 27.19
N PRO A 90 -12.96 -15.46 26.03
CA PRO A 90 -13.66 -16.19 25.01
C PRO A 90 -14.00 -17.60 25.50
N SER A 91 -15.17 -18.06 25.16
CA SER A 91 -15.61 -19.43 25.39
C SER A 91 -14.92 -20.43 24.47
N SER A 92 -14.31 -19.94 23.38
CA SER A 92 -13.52 -20.74 22.45
C SER A 92 -12.37 -19.90 21.89
N PHE A 93 -11.14 -20.29 22.19
CA PHE A 93 -9.94 -19.80 21.53
C PHE A 93 -9.58 -20.73 20.40
N PHE A 94 -9.33 -20.17 19.23
CA PHE A 94 -8.62 -20.87 18.19
C PHE A 94 -7.37 -20.09 17.82
N TRP A 95 -6.22 -20.66 18.14
CA TRP A 95 -4.93 -20.17 17.71
C TRP A 95 -4.39 -21.07 16.60
N GLU A 96 -4.04 -20.48 15.48
CA GLU A 96 -3.36 -21.17 14.40
C GLU A 96 -2.01 -20.51 14.13
N SER A 97 -0.99 -21.31 13.89
CA SER A 97 0.33 -20.87 13.51
C SER A 97 0.63 -21.25 12.06
N ILE A 98 1.12 -20.28 11.32
CA ILE A 98 1.36 -20.37 9.89
C ILE A 98 2.79 -19.93 9.65
N LEU A 99 3.46 -20.52 8.63
CA LEU A 99 4.87 -20.21 8.33
C LEU A 99 5.79 -20.36 9.55
N TYR A 100 5.51 -21.35 10.36
CA TYR A 100 6.36 -21.75 11.45
C TYR A 100 7.85 -21.79 10.99
N ASN A 101 8.76 -21.31 11.82
CA ASN A 101 10.19 -21.26 11.50
C ASN A 101 10.63 -20.15 10.52
N LYS A 102 9.80 -19.16 10.18
CA LYS A 102 10.19 -18.01 9.36
C LYS A 102 10.12 -16.71 10.14
N THR A 103 11.05 -15.81 9.85
CA THR A 103 10.97 -14.44 10.36
C THR A 103 9.97 -13.64 9.51
N ILE A 104 8.98 -13.07 10.18
CA ILE A 104 7.99 -12.17 9.62
C ILE A 104 8.24 -10.78 10.21
N TRP A 105 8.69 -9.85 9.37
CA TRP A 105 9.03 -8.51 9.82
C TRP A 105 7.82 -7.62 10.01
N SER A 106 6.83 -7.75 9.15
CA SER A 106 5.60 -6.96 9.21
C SER A 106 4.48 -7.66 8.46
N ILE A 107 3.24 -7.38 8.85
CA ILE A 107 2.02 -7.86 8.18
C ILE A 107 1.05 -6.71 7.96
N GLY A 108 0.15 -6.85 6.99
CA GLY A 108 -0.92 -5.89 6.71
C GLY A 108 -2.00 -6.53 5.84
N PHE A 109 -3.22 -5.99 5.92
CA PHE A 109 -4.37 -6.50 5.18
C PHE A 109 -4.84 -5.54 4.10
N SER A 110 -5.10 -6.08 2.91
CA SER A 110 -5.92 -5.44 1.89
C SER A 110 -7.04 -6.40 1.51
N ASN A 111 -8.27 -6.02 1.80
CA ASN A 111 -9.44 -6.90 1.64
C ASN A 111 -9.23 -8.25 2.36
N ASN A 112 -9.46 -9.36 1.68
CA ASN A 112 -9.27 -10.72 2.20
C ASN A 112 -7.86 -11.26 1.92
N ARG A 113 -6.87 -10.39 1.85
CA ARG A 113 -5.48 -10.75 1.57
C ARG A 113 -4.57 -10.25 2.67
N LEU A 114 -3.87 -11.17 3.32
CA LEU A 114 -2.80 -10.89 4.27
C LEU A 114 -1.48 -10.76 3.51
N TYR A 115 -0.91 -9.57 3.49
CA TYR A 115 0.46 -9.35 3.04
C TYR A 115 1.43 -9.51 4.20
N TYR A 116 2.56 -10.16 3.95
CA TYR A 116 3.60 -10.36 4.95
C TYR A 116 5.00 -10.18 4.37
N LEU A 117 5.86 -9.59 5.17
CA LEU A 117 7.22 -9.22 4.78
C LEU A 117 8.22 -10.19 5.42
N THR A 118 9.06 -10.79 4.58
CA THR A 118 10.17 -11.65 4.97
C THR A 118 11.50 -11.04 4.52
N THR A 119 12.62 -11.69 4.84
CA THR A 119 13.93 -11.30 4.30
C THR A 119 14.05 -11.45 2.79
N THR A 120 13.17 -12.23 2.16
CA THR A 120 13.21 -12.54 0.71
C THR A 120 12.18 -11.75 -0.10
N GLY A 121 11.45 -10.84 0.52
CA GLY A 121 10.48 -10.00 -0.16
C GLY A 121 9.11 -9.96 0.51
N LEU A 122 8.15 -9.38 -0.22
CA LEU A 122 6.75 -9.28 0.16
C LEU A 122 5.97 -10.46 -0.43
N ASN A 123 5.18 -11.13 0.40
CA ASN A 123 4.34 -12.27 0.04
C ASN A 123 2.91 -12.04 0.50
N TYR A 124 1.98 -12.89 0.09
CA TYR A 124 0.61 -12.82 0.59
C TYR A 124 -0.05 -14.20 0.71
N PHE A 125 -1.07 -14.23 1.56
CA PHE A 125 -2.10 -15.27 1.60
C PHE A 125 -3.46 -14.66 1.29
N ASP A 126 -4.26 -15.34 0.49
CA ASP A 126 -5.70 -15.12 0.43
C ASP A 126 -6.36 -15.87 1.59
N ILE A 127 -7.25 -15.21 2.32
CA ILE A 127 -7.85 -15.74 3.54
C ILE A 127 -9.38 -15.76 3.48
N ASN A 128 -9.97 -16.60 4.31
CA ASN A 128 -11.40 -16.69 4.55
C ASN A 128 -11.72 -16.69 6.06
N ASN A 129 -13.00 -16.75 6.41
CA ASN A 129 -13.49 -16.79 7.81
C ASN A 129 -13.51 -18.19 8.43
N GLY A 130 -12.85 -19.17 7.84
CA GLY A 130 -12.83 -20.54 8.36
C GLY A 130 -11.75 -20.80 9.40
N GLN A 131 -11.82 -21.97 10.03
CA GLN A 131 -10.78 -22.46 10.95
C GLN A 131 -9.43 -22.69 10.24
N ASN A 132 -9.47 -23.01 8.94
CA ASN A 132 -8.30 -23.01 8.06
C ASN A 132 -8.36 -21.75 7.20
N PRO A 133 -7.88 -20.61 7.70
CA PRO A 133 -8.16 -19.33 7.08
C PRO A 133 -7.45 -19.14 5.72
N ILE A 134 -6.37 -19.85 5.44
CA ILE A 134 -5.60 -19.70 4.20
C ILE A 134 -6.26 -20.51 3.09
N VAL A 135 -6.57 -19.83 1.98
CA VAL A 135 -7.18 -20.44 0.77
C VAL A 135 -6.29 -20.35 -0.46
N GLY A 136 -5.22 -19.56 -0.39
CA GLY A 136 -4.25 -19.42 -1.48
C GLY A 136 -3.03 -18.61 -1.06
N GLU A 137 -1.92 -18.79 -1.79
CA GLU A 137 -0.68 -18.04 -1.59
C GLU A 137 -0.10 -17.63 -2.93
N ASN A 138 0.73 -16.59 -2.94
CA ASN A 138 1.48 -16.23 -4.14
C ASN A 138 2.66 -17.18 -4.36
N LEU A 139 2.93 -17.50 -5.63
CA LEU A 139 4.05 -18.39 -6.00
C LEU A 139 5.42 -17.73 -5.90
N TYR A 140 5.48 -16.41 -6.09
CA TYR A 140 6.71 -15.63 -6.12
C TYR A 140 6.60 -14.41 -5.24
N SER A 141 7.67 -14.09 -4.51
CA SER A 141 7.73 -12.86 -3.70
C SER A 141 7.78 -11.62 -4.57
N TYR A 142 7.05 -10.58 -4.17
CA TYR A 142 7.26 -9.25 -4.71
C TYR A 142 8.53 -8.64 -4.12
N PHE A 143 9.19 -7.76 -4.86
CA PHE A 143 10.43 -7.09 -4.46
C PHE A 143 11.57 -8.06 -4.04
N PRO A 144 11.87 -9.12 -4.85
CA PRO A 144 12.81 -10.16 -4.45
C PRO A 144 14.27 -9.64 -4.29
N ASN A 145 14.58 -8.47 -4.86
CA ASN A 145 15.90 -7.85 -4.79
C ASN A 145 16.03 -6.80 -3.68
N ILE A 146 14.99 -6.65 -2.85
CA ILE A 146 14.98 -5.70 -1.75
C ILE A 146 15.30 -6.43 -0.46
N SER A 147 16.25 -5.90 0.29
CA SER A 147 16.58 -6.41 1.61
C SER A 147 15.65 -5.81 2.65
N PHE A 148 14.79 -6.64 3.20
CA PHE A 148 13.94 -6.30 4.34
C PHE A 148 14.49 -6.93 5.61
N GLY A 149 14.36 -6.20 6.71
CA GLY A 149 14.93 -6.61 8.00
C GLY A 149 14.16 -6.00 9.17
N GLY A 150 14.74 -6.07 10.36
CA GLY A 150 14.16 -5.45 11.55
C GLY A 150 13.87 -3.97 11.32
N GLY A 151 12.65 -3.54 11.63
CA GLY A 151 12.18 -2.18 11.37
C GLY A 151 11.48 -1.96 10.02
N SER A 152 11.61 -2.88 9.07
CA SER A 152 10.83 -2.81 7.82
C SER A 152 9.34 -2.97 8.09
N LYS A 153 8.50 -2.22 7.35
CA LYS A 153 7.05 -2.15 7.56
C LYS A 153 6.29 -2.48 6.30
N VAL A 154 5.11 -3.06 6.48
CA VAL A 154 4.02 -3.10 5.50
C VAL A 154 2.93 -2.15 5.97
N LYS A 155 2.48 -1.26 5.09
CA LYS A 155 1.34 -0.37 5.30
C LYS A 155 0.42 -0.49 4.10
N ILE A 156 -0.88 -0.38 4.35
CA ILE A 156 -1.89 -0.45 3.29
C ILE A 156 -2.60 0.89 3.26
N ASP A 157 -2.67 1.53 2.10
CA ASP A 157 -3.48 2.72 1.94
C ASP A 157 -4.96 2.37 1.71
N LYS A 158 -5.82 3.37 1.71
CA LYS A 158 -7.27 3.20 1.56
C LYS A 158 -7.68 2.54 0.24
N GLN A 159 -6.86 2.68 -0.81
CA GLN A 159 -7.09 2.07 -2.12
C GLN A 159 -6.62 0.61 -2.18
N GLY A 160 -6.01 0.09 -1.11
CA GLY A 160 -5.50 -1.27 -1.05
C GLY A 160 -4.10 -1.43 -1.63
N ASN A 161 -3.39 -0.33 -1.93
CA ASN A 161 -2.00 -0.40 -2.35
C ASN A 161 -1.11 -0.75 -1.16
N VAL A 162 -0.12 -1.60 -1.41
CA VAL A 162 0.79 -2.10 -0.39
C VAL A 162 2.09 -1.33 -0.43
N TRP A 163 2.35 -0.59 0.63
CA TRP A 163 3.56 0.19 0.82
C TRP A 163 4.51 -0.58 1.73
N THR A 164 5.74 -0.75 1.30
CA THR A 164 6.79 -1.37 2.12
C THR A 164 7.91 -0.37 2.36
N SER A 165 8.40 -0.32 3.59
CA SER A 165 9.61 0.43 3.94
C SER A 165 10.76 -0.51 4.21
N SER A 166 11.95 -0.09 3.79
CA SER A 166 13.21 -0.73 4.15
C SER A 166 14.06 0.23 4.97
N THR A 167 14.77 -0.29 5.95
CA THR A 167 15.71 0.50 6.75
C THR A 167 17.00 0.88 5.99
N THR A 168 17.15 0.42 4.73
CA THR A 168 18.35 0.68 3.93
C THR A 168 18.07 0.98 2.46
N GLN A 169 16.85 0.74 1.97
CA GLN A 169 16.56 0.77 0.53
C GLN A 169 15.31 1.59 0.18
N GLY A 170 14.84 2.46 1.08
CA GLY A 170 13.74 3.39 0.80
C GLY A 170 12.36 2.73 0.86
N ILE A 171 11.50 3.14 -0.06
CA ILE A 171 10.08 2.74 -0.11
C ILE A 171 9.78 2.04 -1.42
N HIS A 172 8.97 1.00 -1.33
CA HIS A 172 8.50 0.24 -2.48
C HIS A 172 6.99 0.09 -2.39
N VAL A 173 6.30 0.31 -3.49
CA VAL A 173 4.84 0.26 -3.54
C VAL A 173 4.39 -0.77 -4.57
N LEU A 174 3.53 -1.67 -4.13
CA LEU A 174 2.78 -2.58 -4.97
C LEU A 174 1.35 -2.08 -5.02
N LEU A 175 0.89 -1.70 -6.19
CA LEU A 175 -0.49 -1.26 -6.36
C LEU A 175 -1.46 -2.44 -6.24
N GLU A 176 -2.72 -2.15 -5.98
CA GLU A 176 -3.76 -3.17 -5.85
C GLU A 176 -3.82 -4.11 -7.08
N ASN A 177 -3.56 -3.58 -8.27
CA ASN A 177 -3.48 -4.36 -9.53
C ASN A 177 -2.16 -5.14 -9.72
N THR A 178 -1.33 -5.25 -8.68
CA THR A 178 -0.03 -5.91 -8.65
C THR A 178 1.08 -5.26 -9.51
N THR A 179 0.93 -3.99 -9.88
CA THR A 179 1.95 -3.21 -10.57
C THR A 179 2.89 -2.54 -9.58
N TYR A 180 4.20 -2.53 -9.87
CA TYR A 180 5.19 -1.82 -9.05
C TYR A 180 5.17 -0.32 -9.34
N TRP A 181 5.14 0.50 -8.30
CA TRP A 181 5.20 1.96 -8.44
C TRP A 181 6.40 2.56 -7.66
N PRO A 182 7.10 3.58 -8.21
CA PRO A 182 7.09 4.01 -9.61
C PRO A 182 7.73 2.97 -10.54
N THR A 183 8.53 2.10 -9.99
CA THR A 183 9.17 0.93 -10.60
C THR A 183 9.46 -0.11 -9.52
N ILE A 184 9.95 -1.28 -9.88
CA ILE A 184 10.39 -2.32 -8.93
C ILE A 184 11.49 -1.82 -7.96
N ASN A 185 12.24 -0.79 -8.35
CA ASN A 185 13.29 -0.20 -7.52
C ASN A 185 12.77 0.78 -6.45
N GLY A 186 11.49 1.14 -6.50
CA GLY A 186 10.84 2.03 -5.54
C GLY A 186 11.38 3.47 -5.53
N LEU A 187 11.13 4.17 -4.42
CA LEU A 187 11.60 5.53 -4.17
C LEU A 187 12.82 5.50 -3.25
N ARG A 188 13.89 6.13 -3.69
CA ARG A 188 15.18 6.25 -2.98
C ARG A 188 15.73 7.66 -3.10
N GLN A 189 16.72 8.01 -2.28
CA GLN A 189 17.39 9.31 -2.35
C GLN A 189 18.02 9.61 -3.74
N ASN A 190 18.43 8.59 -4.47
CA ASN A 190 19.08 8.76 -5.78
C ASN A 190 18.10 8.96 -6.95
N ASN A 191 16.81 8.69 -6.75
CA ASN A 191 15.79 8.78 -7.81
C ASN A 191 14.55 9.60 -7.41
N SER A 192 14.52 10.13 -6.18
CA SER A 192 13.39 10.88 -5.65
C SER A 192 13.82 11.90 -4.60
N PRO A 193 12.95 12.85 -4.20
CA PRO A 193 13.22 13.79 -3.10
C PRO A 193 13.14 13.14 -1.69
N LEU A 194 13.18 11.82 -1.57
CA LEU A 194 13.20 11.13 -0.28
C LEU A 194 14.45 11.56 0.51
N LEU A 195 14.26 11.97 1.78
CA LEU A 195 15.35 12.51 2.60
C LEU A 195 16.40 11.46 2.98
N SER A 196 15.99 10.20 3.13
CA SER A 196 16.87 9.08 3.44
C SER A 196 16.29 7.76 2.94
N ASP A 197 17.16 6.84 2.54
CA ASP A 197 16.78 5.45 2.23
C ASP A 197 16.50 4.63 3.49
N GLU A 198 16.88 5.17 4.66
CA GLU A 198 16.55 4.59 5.96
C GLU A 198 15.18 5.10 6.40
N VAL A 199 14.15 4.27 6.20
CA VAL A 199 12.75 4.58 6.47
C VAL A 199 12.25 3.77 7.65
N TYR A 200 11.65 4.44 8.62
CA TYR A 200 11.18 3.83 9.87
C TYR A 200 9.69 3.53 9.87
N ASP A 201 8.88 4.41 9.27
CA ASP A 201 7.43 4.23 9.18
C ASP A 201 6.82 5.07 8.07
N ILE A 202 5.58 4.73 7.69
CA ILE A 202 4.77 5.44 6.71
C ILE A 202 3.37 5.56 7.29
N ASP A 203 2.76 6.73 7.14
CA ASP A 203 1.36 6.96 7.48
C ASP A 203 0.68 7.84 6.45
N PHE A 204 -0.65 7.81 6.36
CA PHE A 204 -1.41 8.41 5.27
C PHE A 204 -2.39 9.46 5.77
N ASP A 205 -2.42 10.61 5.09
CA ASP A 205 -3.54 11.55 5.12
C ASP A 205 -4.39 11.30 3.87
N GLU A 206 -5.41 10.49 4.03
CA GLU A 206 -6.27 10.05 2.94
C GLU A 206 -7.08 11.20 2.34
N GLU A 207 -7.44 12.21 3.15
CA GLU A 207 -8.20 13.37 2.68
C GLU A 207 -7.36 14.27 1.75
N ARG A 208 -6.07 14.44 2.09
CA ARG A 208 -5.14 15.27 1.33
C ARG A 208 -4.34 14.47 0.31
N LYS A 209 -4.50 13.15 0.30
CA LYS A 209 -3.72 12.21 -0.53
C LYS A 209 -2.21 12.38 -0.32
N LEU A 210 -1.79 12.38 0.94
CA LEU A 210 -0.40 12.52 1.34
C LEU A 210 0.07 11.28 2.07
N ALA A 211 1.29 10.83 1.76
CA ALA A 211 2.03 9.88 2.57
C ALA A 211 3.11 10.62 3.36
N TYR A 212 3.11 10.45 4.68
CA TYR A 212 4.14 10.95 5.58
C TYR A 212 5.12 9.82 5.85
N ILE A 213 6.37 10.06 5.50
CA ILE A 213 7.42 9.05 5.48
C ILE A 213 8.46 9.46 6.52
N ALA A 214 8.50 8.73 7.62
CA ALA A 214 9.48 8.95 8.69
C ALA A 214 10.82 8.32 8.28
N THR A 215 11.85 9.16 8.17
CA THR A 215 13.19 8.73 7.80
C THR A 215 14.22 9.13 8.85
N SER A 216 15.43 8.59 8.79
CA SER A 216 16.53 8.98 9.68
C SER A 216 16.95 10.46 9.58
N LYS A 217 16.50 11.18 8.53
CA LYS A 217 16.81 12.60 8.30
C LYS A 217 15.61 13.53 8.39
N GLY A 218 14.49 13.04 8.91
CA GLY A 218 13.25 13.80 9.05
C GLY A 218 12.08 13.19 8.30
N ILE A 219 11.02 13.96 8.13
CA ILE A 219 9.79 13.51 7.48
C ILE A 219 9.78 13.98 6.02
N SER A 220 9.70 13.04 5.09
CA SER A 220 9.35 13.32 3.70
C SER A 220 7.85 13.27 3.53
N VAL A 221 7.29 14.21 2.77
CA VAL A 221 5.86 14.21 2.42
C VAL A 221 5.74 13.96 0.93
N LEU A 222 5.05 12.88 0.59
CA LEU A 222 4.77 12.52 -0.79
C LEU A 222 3.30 12.75 -1.09
N LYS A 223 3.01 13.53 -2.12
CA LYS A 223 1.65 13.56 -2.69
C LYS A 223 1.44 12.25 -3.43
N ILE A 224 0.49 11.44 -2.96
CA ILE A 224 0.18 10.13 -3.56
C ILE A 224 -0.39 10.39 -4.96
N PRO A 225 0.28 9.92 -6.02
CA PRO A 225 -0.13 10.22 -7.39
C PRO A 225 -1.28 9.32 -7.88
N PHE A 226 -1.50 8.19 -7.23
CA PHE A 226 -2.63 7.31 -7.43
C PHE A 226 -3.65 7.60 -6.33
N GLY A 227 -4.70 8.30 -6.67
CA GLY A 227 -5.77 8.65 -5.73
C GLY A 227 -7.01 7.80 -5.96
N GLU A 228 -8.12 8.17 -5.28
CA GLU A 228 -9.40 7.57 -5.58
C GLU A 228 -9.64 7.65 -7.10
N SER A 229 -9.85 6.50 -7.72
CA SER A 229 -10.39 6.42 -9.05
C SER A 229 -11.75 7.12 -9.01
N TYR A 230 -11.89 8.22 -9.71
CA TYR A 230 -13.21 8.79 -9.88
C TYR A 230 -14.04 7.80 -10.71
N ASP A 231 -15.21 7.44 -10.19
CA ASP A 231 -16.13 6.52 -10.89
C ASP A 231 -16.84 7.22 -12.05
N SER A 232 -16.60 8.53 -12.24
CA SER A 232 -17.22 9.34 -13.28
C SER A 232 -16.32 10.46 -13.76
N TYR A 233 -16.63 11.01 -14.94
CA TYR A 233 -15.90 12.14 -15.54
C TYR A 233 -16.40 13.52 -15.07
N ASP A 234 -17.28 13.60 -14.08
CA ASP A 234 -17.90 14.86 -13.62
C ASP A 234 -16.91 15.81 -12.94
N LYS A 235 -15.73 15.33 -12.56
CA LYS A 235 -14.70 16.09 -11.84
C LYS A 235 -13.49 16.45 -12.69
N ILE A 236 -13.56 16.23 -14.00
CA ILE A 236 -12.44 16.55 -14.90
C ILE A 236 -12.10 18.04 -14.82
N LYS A 237 -10.82 18.30 -14.67
CA LYS A 237 -10.22 19.64 -14.72
C LYS A 237 -9.11 19.65 -15.75
N ILE A 238 -9.14 20.64 -16.64
CA ILE A 238 -8.14 20.80 -17.70
C ILE A 238 -7.44 22.14 -17.51
N PHE A 239 -6.15 22.08 -17.33
CA PHE A 239 -5.33 23.27 -17.11
C PHE A 239 -3.91 23.09 -17.68
N PRO A 240 -3.27 24.20 -18.06
CA PRO A 240 -3.81 25.56 -18.19
C PRO A 240 -4.73 25.71 -19.38
N SER A 241 -5.76 26.55 -19.27
CA SER A 241 -6.64 26.91 -20.39
C SER A 241 -6.68 28.44 -20.55
N PRO A 242 -6.27 28.99 -21.70
CA PRO A 242 -5.70 28.31 -22.88
C PRO A 242 -4.30 27.74 -22.63
N PHE A 243 -3.98 26.65 -23.34
CA PHE A 243 -2.65 26.05 -23.32
C PHE A 243 -1.69 26.81 -24.24
N LYS A 244 -0.73 27.51 -23.67
CA LYS A 244 0.28 28.31 -24.40
C LYS A 244 1.59 27.55 -24.48
N LEU A 245 1.97 27.10 -25.67
CA LEU A 245 3.14 26.24 -25.89
C LEU A 245 4.48 26.91 -25.54
N ASN A 246 4.54 28.23 -25.53
CA ASN A 246 5.73 28.99 -25.15
C ASN A 246 5.84 29.27 -23.63
N LYS A 247 4.80 28.95 -22.85
CA LYS A 247 4.76 29.23 -21.41
C LYS A 247 4.54 28.00 -20.54
N HIS A 248 3.93 26.97 -21.08
CA HIS A 248 3.52 25.80 -20.33
C HIS A 248 4.15 24.57 -20.97
N GLU A 249 4.75 23.75 -20.14
CA GLU A 249 5.38 22.50 -20.58
C GLU A 249 4.36 21.43 -20.95
N PHE A 250 3.28 21.33 -20.14
CA PHE A 250 2.22 20.35 -20.32
C PHE A 250 0.83 20.97 -20.17
N LEU A 251 -0.12 20.43 -20.92
CA LEU A 251 -1.53 20.44 -20.59
C LEU A 251 -1.81 19.28 -19.67
N ILE A 252 -2.48 19.52 -18.56
CA ILE A 252 -2.83 18.50 -17.57
C ILE A 252 -4.34 18.30 -17.59
N VAL A 253 -4.75 17.06 -17.67
CA VAL A 253 -6.14 16.61 -17.47
C VAL A 253 -6.17 15.85 -16.17
N ASP A 254 -6.90 16.36 -15.19
CA ASP A 254 -6.97 15.89 -13.80
C ASP A 254 -8.38 15.39 -13.48
N GLY A 255 -8.53 14.56 -12.45
CA GLY A 255 -9.85 14.07 -12.03
C GLY A 255 -10.37 12.91 -12.90
N LEU A 256 -9.49 12.10 -13.43
CA LEU A 256 -9.82 11.00 -14.33
C LEU A 256 -10.04 9.68 -13.57
N PRO A 257 -10.94 8.81 -14.08
CA PRO A 257 -10.97 7.42 -13.67
C PRO A 257 -9.64 6.73 -13.92
N PHE A 258 -9.33 5.72 -13.11
CA PHE A 258 -8.09 4.96 -13.23
C PHE A 258 -7.98 4.28 -14.61
N ASN A 259 -6.76 4.20 -15.17
CA ASN A 259 -6.49 3.67 -16.51
C ASN A 259 -7.20 4.41 -17.66
N SER A 260 -7.54 5.68 -17.47
CA SER A 260 -8.02 6.52 -18.57
C SER A 260 -6.92 6.73 -19.61
N SER A 261 -7.31 6.80 -20.86
CA SER A 261 -6.49 7.21 -22.01
C SER A 261 -7.08 8.44 -22.67
N MET A 262 -6.27 9.21 -23.38
CA MET A 262 -6.70 10.44 -24.03
C MET A 262 -6.22 10.49 -25.47
N LYS A 263 -7.12 10.88 -26.40
CA LYS A 263 -6.76 11.24 -27.76
C LYS A 263 -7.00 12.71 -27.98
N ILE A 264 -6.03 13.37 -28.58
CA ILE A 264 -6.15 14.74 -29.03
C ILE A 264 -6.60 14.71 -30.50
N LEU A 265 -7.68 15.39 -30.79
CA LEU A 265 -8.34 15.38 -32.11
C LEU A 265 -8.47 16.81 -32.63
N THR A 266 -8.46 16.95 -33.94
CA THR A 266 -8.97 18.15 -34.61
C THR A 266 -10.51 18.20 -34.52
N LEU A 267 -11.12 19.33 -34.82
CA LEU A 267 -12.58 19.46 -34.78
C LEU A 267 -13.31 18.58 -35.80
N ASP A 268 -12.64 18.18 -36.87
CA ASP A 268 -13.12 17.22 -37.86
C ASP A 268 -12.84 15.75 -37.50
N GLY A 269 -12.30 15.51 -36.30
CA GLY A 269 -12.13 14.16 -35.75
C GLY A 269 -10.82 13.44 -36.11
N MET A 270 -9.86 14.11 -36.75
CA MET A 270 -8.57 13.52 -37.07
C MET A 270 -7.70 13.42 -35.80
N VAL A 271 -7.15 12.23 -35.53
CA VAL A 271 -6.27 12.01 -34.37
C VAL A 271 -4.92 12.68 -34.57
N ILE A 272 -4.58 13.61 -33.70
CA ILE A 272 -3.32 14.33 -33.65
C ILE A 272 -2.31 13.60 -32.75
N ARG A 273 -2.77 13.17 -31.59
CA ARG A 273 -1.95 12.49 -30.60
C ARG A 273 -2.77 11.44 -29.86
N ASP A 274 -2.18 10.28 -29.65
CA ASP A 274 -2.69 9.25 -28.75
C ASP A 274 -1.84 9.28 -27.48
N VAL A 275 -2.42 9.75 -26.39
CA VAL A 275 -1.81 9.76 -25.07
C VAL A 275 -2.39 8.58 -24.33
N LYS A 276 -1.69 7.46 -24.38
CA LYS A 276 -2.02 6.31 -23.54
C LYS A 276 -1.55 6.61 -22.14
N SER A 277 -2.34 6.22 -21.15
CA SER A 277 -1.79 5.92 -19.84
C SER A 277 -0.55 5.05 -20.10
N SER A 278 0.58 5.41 -19.52
CA SER A 278 1.82 4.64 -19.70
C SER A 278 1.71 3.21 -19.16
N GLY A 279 0.52 2.81 -18.68
CA GLY A 279 0.31 1.59 -17.92
C GLY A 279 1.03 1.59 -16.57
N LEU A 280 1.83 2.65 -16.34
CA LEU A 280 2.42 2.94 -15.05
C LEU A 280 1.48 3.96 -14.40
N PRO A 281 1.00 3.75 -13.19
CA PRO A 281 0.20 4.72 -12.44
C PRO A 281 1.05 5.90 -11.97
N VAL A 282 2.03 6.28 -12.78
CA VAL A 282 2.99 7.36 -12.50
C VAL A 282 2.29 8.70 -12.47
N ASP A 283 1.17 8.81 -13.19
CA ASP A 283 0.43 10.06 -13.33
C ASP A 283 -0.88 10.09 -12.53
N GLY A 284 -1.21 9.02 -11.80
CA GLY A 284 -2.42 8.94 -10.97
C GLY A 284 -3.69 9.06 -11.80
N ASP A 285 -4.55 9.98 -11.38
CA ASP A 285 -5.77 10.40 -12.07
C ASP A 285 -5.53 11.50 -13.11
N GLN A 286 -4.28 11.69 -13.55
CA GLN A 286 -3.87 12.75 -14.48
C GLN A 286 -3.30 12.20 -15.78
N LEU A 287 -3.62 12.85 -16.88
CA LEU A 287 -2.94 12.69 -18.17
C LEU A 287 -2.26 14.00 -18.57
N LYS A 288 -1.12 13.91 -19.24
CA LYS A 288 -0.32 15.07 -19.65
C LYS A 288 -0.07 15.04 -21.15
N TRP A 289 -0.20 16.22 -21.79
CA TRP A 289 0.12 16.40 -23.19
C TRP A 289 1.10 17.56 -23.38
N ASP A 290 2.17 17.30 -24.09
CA ASP A 290 3.26 18.27 -24.37
C ASP A 290 2.98 19.21 -25.55
N GLY A 291 1.77 19.19 -26.11
CA GLY A 291 1.41 20.01 -27.26
C GLY A 291 1.95 19.52 -28.60
N LYS A 292 2.47 18.27 -28.66
CA LYS A 292 3.03 17.70 -29.88
C LYS A 292 2.10 16.66 -30.50
N ASN A 293 2.22 16.51 -31.83
CA ASN A 293 1.57 15.43 -32.56
C ASN A 293 2.34 14.10 -32.42
N ASN A 294 1.84 13.03 -33.08
CA ASN A 294 2.50 11.74 -33.08
C ASN A 294 3.90 11.72 -33.72
N SER A 295 4.22 12.73 -34.55
CA SER A 295 5.54 12.91 -35.15
C SER A 295 6.50 13.73 -34.29
N GLY A 296 6.08 14.19 -33.10
CA GLY A 296 6.89 14.98 -32.18
C GLY A 296 6.93 16.47 -32.51
N GLU A 297 6.11 16.97 -33.44
CA GLU A 297 6.04 18.38 -33.85
C GLU A 297 4.95 19.10 -33.05
N TYR A 298 5.19 20.35 -32.65
CA TYR A 298 4.20 21.17 -32.00
C TYR A 298 3.01 21.44 -32.91
N VAL A 299 1.81 21.30 -32.38
CA VAL A 299 0.57 21.57 -33.11
C VAL A 299 0.39 23.08 -33.38
N ALA A 300 -0.41 23.43 -34.37
CA ALA A 300 -0.77 24.82 -34.66
C ALA A 300 -1.67 25.41 -33.60
N SER A 301 -1.75 26.75 -33.54
CA SER A 301 -2.78 27.42 -32.73
C SER A 301 -4.16 27.03 -33.26
N GLY A 302 -5.08 26.70 -32.35
CA GLY A 302 -6.40 26.27 -32.73
C GLY A 302 -7.20 25.68 -31.54
N VAL A 303 -8.39 25.22 -31.84
CA VAL A 303 -9.23 24.47 -30.92
C VAL A 303 -9.12 22.99 -31.23
N TYR A 304 -8.89 22.20 -30.19
CA TYR A 304 -8.77 20.75 -30.26
C TYR A 304 -9.79 20.10 -29.33
N LEU A 305 -10.15 18.87 -29.67
CA LEU A 305 -10.98 18.00 -28.82
C LEU A 305 -10.08 17.01 -28.07
N LEU A 306 -10.32 16.86 -26.80
CA LEU A 306 -9.78 15.76 -25.99
C LEU A 306 -10.86 14.69 -25.90
N SER A 307 -10.61 13.52 -26.46
CA SER A 307 -11.44 12.32 -26.25
C SER A 307 -10.80 11.51 -25.13
N ILE A 308 -11.43 11.42 -24.00
CA ILE A 308 -10.95 10.72 -22.82
C ILE A 308 -11.75 9.43 -22.69
N ILE A 309 -11.05 8.30 -22.59
CA ILE A 309 -11.63 6.96 -22.61
C ILE A 309 -11.15 6.22 -21.38
N GLY A 310 -12.08 5.71 -20.56
CA GLY A 310 -11.80 4.88 -19.38
C GLY A 310 -11.61 3.41 -19.72
N SER A 311 -11.17 2.66 -18.74
CA SER A 311 -10.95 1.20 -18.86
C SER A 311 -12.24 0.41 -19.13
N SER A 312 -13.40 0.92 -18.70
CA SER A 312 -14.74 0.36 -18.94
C SER A 312 -15.31 0.67 -20.31
N GLY A 313 -14.59 1.49 -21.13
CA GLY A 313 -15.05 1.92 -22.46
C GLY A 313 -15.94 3.17 -22.43
N GLU A 314 -16.18 3.75 -21.28
CA GLU A 314 -16.82 5.07 -21.16
C GLU A 314 -15.94 6.15 -21.78
N ASN A 315 -16.53 7.11 -22.47
CA ASN A 315 -15.78 8.22 -23.02
C ASN A 315 -16.45 9.58 -22.73
N THR A 316 -15.62 10.59 -22.68
CA THR A 316 -16.07 11.99 -22.63
C THR A 316 -15.22 12.85 -23.55
N PHE A 317 -15.76 14.01 -23.94
CA PHE A 317 -15.10 14.96 -24.82
C PHE A 317 -15.02 16.33 -24.18
N GLU A 318 -13.80 16.89 -24.20
CA GLU A 318 -13.54 18.24 -23.72
C GLU A 318 -12.88 19.08 -24.81
N LYS A 319 -13.13 20.41 -24.79
CA LYS A 319 -12.51 21.34 -25.74
C LYS A 319 -11.38 22.11 -25.10
N ILE A 320 -10.29 22.23 -25.84
CA ILE A 320 -9.16 23.05 -25.41
C ILE A 320 -8.73 24.03 -26.49
N THR A 321 -8.21 25.18 -26.07
CA THR A 321 -7.58 26.14 -26.97
C THR A 321 -6.07 26.07 -26.79
N VAL A 322 -5.36 25.87 -27.89
CA VAL A 322 -3.90 25.87 -27.96
C VAL A 322 -3.43 27.15 -28.64
N ILE A 323 -2.44 27.80 -28.05
CA ILE A 323 -1.79 29.00 -28.59
C ILE A 323 -0.30 28.73 -28.77
N ARG A 324 0.16 28.81 -30.00
CA ARG A 324 1.57 28.73 -30.38
C ARG A 324 2.03 30.12 -30.83
N ASN A 325 2.66 30.87 -29.94
CA ASN A 325 3.27 32.17 -30.27
C ASN A 325 4.76 32.08 -30.10
#